data_2ba7c09f15c596084e6af8dd4358aeb2
#
_entry.id   2ba7c09f15c596084e6af8dd4358aeb2
#
_cell.length_a   1.000
_cell.length_b   1.000
_cell.length_c   1.000
_cell.angle_alpha   90.00
_cell.angle_beta   90.00
_cell.angle_gamma   90.00
#
_symmetry.space_group_name_H-M   'P 1'
#
loop_
_entity.id
_entity.type
_entity.pdbx_description
1 polymer ?
#
loop_
_entity_poly.entity_id
_entity_poly.type
_entity_poly.pdbx_seq_one_letter_code
_entity_poly.pdbx_strand_id
1 'polypeptide(L)'
;MFICREIEDYLAWVKQYPDKVNNERKLLIKNIILPMLARDDITFDETAYRNCLKYCQHWYYPLFPYQKFCYAFVFMFDAEGYPVFDNFLFMMGRGNGKDGFMMPLMNFFQTPLFGIKNYHVDIVANAEDPAHNSYLVVYNMLEANASKVRGLFYWNKVEIINRETQSILRYNTSNAKTKYGKQTGAILFNEYHTYVDYSQIKTFTSGLGKIKHPRTFIITTNGEVREGPLDQMLELCRQILNGELKHLRIFPFICKIDEEAEIDKPEAWEKANPSMEFLPELKRQIQRDYEMMNVSPRLRNEFITMRMNLPRINAETAVVEFEKVIATNYRVEKLPDGSEQRIERTFPDFTDELTVVGLDYADLRDFASVRFIFKKDGMIYTKGMTWVNTRSPFYRDIKFDLASIGQNEFMDFVLVDAPTIDPELCAKYIYDHVDQYQIVKIVMDNYKFRLVRQAFEAYGFTVESKQNPYGAVRMIHNYPSVMAMTIPSILFYLQEEKIVAEKSAMWRWAINNTGLKVGADGNMSFFKIEPRLRKNDPFMAFAAGMSAEQLLDVRTIYI
;
A
#
# COMPACT_ATOMS: atom_id res chain seq x y z
N MET A 1 9.46 8.50 -36.83
CA MET A 1 9.89 8.97 -35.49
C MET A 1 8.84 9.96 -35.02
N PHE A 2 8.19 9.65 -33.96
CA PHE A 2 7.16 10.49 -33.36
C PHE A 2 7.83 11.74 -32.73
N ILE A 3 7.35 12.93 -33.03
CA ILE A 3 7.90 14.19 -32.52
C ILE A 3 6.82 14.91 -31.71
N CYS A 4 7.00 14.96 -30.38
CA CYS A 4 6.23 15.83 -29.50
C CYS A 4 7.23 16.69 -28.71
N ARG A 5 7.21 17.98 -28.97
CA ARG A 5 8.15 18.94 -28.39
C ARG A 5 8.20 18.87 -26.86
N GLU A 6 7.07 18.75 -26.21
CA GLU A 6 7.00 18.72 -24.73
C GLU A 6 7.59 17.45 -24.14
N ILE A 7 7.57 16.34 -24.90
CA ILE A 7 8.29 15.11 -24.52
C ILE A 7 9.79 15.32 -24.68
N GLU A 8 10.22 15.84 -25.84
CA GLU A 8 11.64 16.09 -26.12
C GLU A 8 12.24 17.09 -25.14
N ASP A 9 11.54 18.19 -24.85
CA ASP A 9 11.95 19.21 -23.89
C ASP A 9 12.14 18.60 -22.48
N TYR A 10 11.21 17.76 -22.03
CA TYR A 10 11.32 17.11 -20.71
C TYR A 10 12.45 16.08 -20.67
N LEU A 11 12.63 15.28 -21.71
CA LEU A 11 13.74 14.32 -21.80
C LEU A 11 15.10 15.03 -21.81
N ALA A 12 15.20 16.16 -22.52
CA ALA A 12 16.40 17.00 -22.51
C ALA A 12 16.68 17.58 -21.12
N TRP A 13 15.64 18.07 -20.44
CA TRP A 13 15.73 18.58 -19.07
C TRP A 13 16.20 17.49 -18.10
N VAL A 14 15.64 16.26 -18.17
CA VAL A 14 16.07 15.13 -17.34
C VAL A 14 17.55 14.77 -17.59
N LYS A 15 17.99 14.82 -18.84
CA LYS A 15 19.41 14.57 -19.19
C LYS A 15 20.33 15.66 -18.63
N GLN A 16 19.87 16.90 -18.60
CA GLN A 16 20.63 18.05 -18.08
C GLN A 16 20.67 18.07 -16.56
N TYR A 17 19.58 17.64 -15.87
CA TYR A 17 19.43 17.70 -14.41
C TYR A 17 19.08 16.33 -13.82
N PRO A 18 19.93 15.31 -13.97
CA PRO A 18 19.65 13.95 -13.55
C PRO A 18 19.47 13.82 -12.02
N ASP A 19 20.06 14.72 -11.24
CA ASP A 19 19.99 14.72 -9.77
C ASP A 19 18.65 15.24 -9.23
N LYS A 20 17.86 15.93 -10.07
CA LYS A 20 16.51 16.39 -9.75
C LYS A 20 15.44 15.33 -10.03
N VAL A 21 15.82 14.17 -10.57
CA VAL A 21 14.91 13.12 -11.01
C VAL A 21 15.25 11.82 -10.29
N ASN A 22 14.25 11.24 -9.63
CA ASN A 22 14.40 9.97 -8.90
C ASN A 22 14.50 8.76 -9.84
N ASN A 23 14.89 7.63 -9.28
CA ASN A 23 15.15 6.41 -10.02
C ASN A 23 13.91 5.90 -10.77
N GLU A 24 12.72 5.93 -10.18
CA GLU A 24 11.50 5.46 -10.85
C GLU A 24 11.18 6.27 -12.11
N ARG A 25 11.38 7.59 -12.11
CA ARG A 25 11.19 8.40 -13.33
C ARG A 25 12.27 8.14 -14.38
N LYS A 26 13.52 7.88 -13.97
CA LYS A 26 14.60 7.46 -14.89
C LYS A 26 14.27 6.12 -15.53
N LEU A 27 13.79 5.15 -14.75
CA LEU A 27 13.35 3.84 -15.25
C LEU A 27 12.12 3.94 -16.15
N LEU A 28 11.13 4.78 -15.82
CA LEU A 28 9.99 5.06 -16.67
C LEU A 28 10.45 5.54 -18.06
N ILE A 29 11.38 6.48 -18.10
CA ILE A 29 11.92 6.99 -19.36
C ILE A 29 12.67 5.89 -20.10
N LYS A 30 13.62 5.22 -19.45
CA LYS A 30 14.53 4.24 -20.06
C LYS A 30 13.78 2.99 -20.56
N ASN A 31 12.93 2.41 -19.71
CA ASN A 31 12.38 1.08 -19.94
C ASN A 31 10.98 1.08 -20.57
N ILE A 32 10.26 2.20 -20.50
CA ILE A 32 8.89 2.29 -21.01
C ILE A 32 8.78 3.33 -22.11
N ILE A 33 9.16 4.59 -21.86
CA ILE A 33 8.90 5.68 -22.78
C ILE A 33 9.77 5.58 -24.02
N LEU A 34 11.09 5.46 -23.88
CA LEU A 34 11.99 5.38 -25.03
C LEU A 34 11.69 4.17 -25.94
N PRO A 35 11.48 2.95 -25.41
CA PRO A 35 11.06 1.83 -26.24
C PRO A 35 9.70 2.03 -26.91
N MET A 36 8.73 2.65 -26.22
CA MET A 36 7.43 2.96 -26.79
C MET A 36 7.51 3.98 -27.94
N LEU A 37 8.30 5.06 -27.76
CA LEU A 37 8.49 6.07 -28.80
C LEU A 37 9.24 5.55 -30.04
N ALA A 38 9.96 4.45 -29.92
CA ALA A 38 10.63 3.77 -31.02
C ALA A 38 9.69 2.87 -31.85
N ARG A 39 8.46 2.63 -31.39
CA ARG A 39 7.46 1.81 -32.10
C ARG A 39 6.83 2.60 -33.24
N ASP A 40 6.57 1.93 -34.35
CA ASP A 40 5.92 2.51 -35.53
C ASP A 40 4.39 2.38 -35.50
N ASP A 41 3.85 1.55 -34.58
CA ASP A 41 2.42 1.28 -34.44
C ASP A 41 1.73 2.19 -33.41
N ILE A 42 2.44 3.18 -32.85
CA ILE A 42 1.85 4.17 -31.93
C ILE A 42 1.43 5.41 -32.71
N THR A 43 0.20 5.83 -32.50
CA THR A 43 -0.35 7.08 -33.03
C THR A 43 -0.55 8.09 -31.90
N PHE A 44 -0.39 9.37 -32.24
CA PHE A 44 -0.59 10.48 -31.31
C PHE A 44 -1.69 11.40 -31.83
N ASP A 45 -2.72 11.60 -31.04
CA ASP A 45 -3.73 12.61 -31.32
C ASP A 45 -3.21 14.01 -30.90
N GLU A 46 -2.31 14.53 -31.71
CA GLU A 46 -1.73 15.86 -31.47
C GLU A 46 -2.81 16.96 -31.43
N THR A 47 -3.86 16.83 -32.21
CA THR A 47 -4.95 17.81 -32.25
C THR A 47 -5.66 17.89 -30.90
N ALA A 48 -6.08 16.75 -30.35
CA ALA A 48 -6.72 16.72 -29.04
C ALA A 48 -5.76 17.16 -27.93
N TYR A 49 -4.48 16.75 -28.00
CA TYR A 49 -3.46 17.20 -27.06
C TYR A 49 -3.25 18.72 -27.07
N ARG A 50 -3.05 19.30 -28.24
CA ARG A 50 -2.89 20.77 -28.40
C ARG A 50 -4.13 21.54 -27.94
N ASN A 51 -5.32 21.03 -28.26
CA ASN A 51 -6.58 21.59 -27.78
C ASN A 51 -6.67 21.51 -26.23
N CYS A 52 -6.25 20.41 -25.63
CA CYS A 52 -6.21 20.26 -24.18
C CYS A 52 -5.27 21.29 -23.53
N LEU A 53 -4.05 21.46 -24.05
CA LEU A 53 -3.12 22.46 -23.52
C LEU A 53 -3.67 23.89 -23.63
N LYS A 54 -4.26 24.24 -24.78
CA LYS A 54 -4.91 25.56 -24.98
C LYS A 54 -6.09 25.75 -24.04
N TYR A 55 -6.90 24.68 -23.80
CA TYR A 55 -8.04 24.71 -22.90
C TYR A 55 -7.56 24.97 -21.46
N CYS A 56 -6.54 24.24 -20.99
CA CYS A 56 -5.95 24.44 -19.68
C CYS A 56 -5.42 25.86 -19.50
N GLN A 57 -4.64 26.37 -20.47
CA GLN A 57 -4.07 27.71 -20.42
C GLN A 57 -5.14 28.81 -20.42
N HIS A 58 -6.23 28.61 -21.14
CA HIS A 58 -7.30 29.63 -21.31
C HIS A 58 -8.20 29.71 -20.07
N TRP A 59 -8.60 28.56 -19.51
CA TRP A 59 -9.61 28.51 -18.45
C TRP A 59 -9.01 28.36 -17.05
N TYR A 60 -7.79 27.83 -16.94
CA TYR A 60 -7.13 27.58 -15.66
C TYR A 60 -5.77 28.31 -15.58
N TYR A 61 -4.71 27.65 -16.04
CA TYR A 61 -3.35 28.19 -16.05
C TYR A 61 -2.45 27.41 -17.01
N PRO A 62 -1.29 27.98 -17.41
CA PRO A 62 -0.31 27.23 -18.18
C PRO A 62 0.27 26.08 -17.37
N LEU A 63 0.23 24.87 -17.94
CA LEU A 63 0.80 23.69 -17.32
C LEU A 63 2.33 23.79 -17.25
N PHE A 64 2.91 23.22 -16.20
CA PHE A 64 4.36 23.08 -16.06
C PHE A 64 4.93 22.07 -17.07
N PRO A 65 6.25 22.11 -17.39
CA PRO A 65 6.84 21.21 -18.39
C PRO A 65 6.58 19.73 -18.11
N TYR A 66 6.76 19.25 -16.85
CA TYR A 66 6.49 17.86 -16.51
C TYR A 66 4.99 17.50 -16.64
N GLN A 67 4.08 18.43 -16.40
CA GLN A 67 2.63 18.22 -16.54
C GLN A 67 2.24 18.05 -18.02
N LYS A 68 2.80 18.90 -18.91
CA LYS A 68 2.63 18.77 -20.36
C LYS A 68 3.16 17.44 -20.87
N PHE A 69 4.34 17.05 -20.41
CA PHE A 69 4.92 15.74 -20.68
C PHE A 69 3.97 14.60 -20.29
N CYS A 70 3.44 14.59 -19.06
CA CYS A 70 2.51 13.55 -18.59
C CYS A 70 1.22 13.52 -19.43
N TYR A 71 0.68 14.68 -19.80
CA TYR A 71 -0.54 14.76 -20.61
C TYR A 71 -0.36 14.18 -22.01
N ALA A 72 0.82 14.29 -22.63
CA ALA A 72 1.06 13.76 -23.97
C ALA A 72 0.72 12.25 -24.04
N PHE A 73 1.02 11.49 -23.00
CA PHE A 73 0.76 10.04 -22.97
C PHE A 73 -0.74 9.68 -22.83
N VAL A 74 -1.59 10.62 -22.46
CA VAL A 74 -3.05 10.44 -22.44
C VAL A 74 -3.63 10.37 -23.86
N PHE A 75 -2.96 10.98 -24.83
CA PHE A 75 -3.42 11.09 -26.21
C PHE A 75 -2.66 10.17 -27.18
N MET A 76 -2.05 9.10 -26.67
CA MET A 76 -1.36 8.07 -27.45
C MET A 76 -2.20 6.81 -27.59
N PHE A 77 -2.23 6.26 -28.78
CA PHE A 77 -3.04 5.10 -29.15
C PHE A 77 -2.19 4.07 -29.88
N ASP A 78 -2.49 2.79 -29.70
CA ASP A 78 -1.89 1.69 -30.46
C ASP A 78 -2.52 1.54 -31.85
N ALA A 79 -2.02 0.58 -32.64
CA ALA A 79 -2.51 0.31 -33.98
C ALA A 79 -4.00 -0.05 -34.06
N GLU A 80 -4.56 -0.58 -32.98
CA GLU A 80 -5.97 -0.96 -32.87
C GLU A 80 -6.85 0.23 -32.41
N GLY A 81 -6.23 1.37 -32.12
CA GLY A 81 -6.90 2.59 -31.65
C GLY A 81 -7.26 2.57 -30.17
N TYR A 82 -6.67 1.68 -29.37
CA TYR A 82 -6.81 1.72 -27.91
C TYR A 82 -5.75 2.62 -27.28
N PRO A 83 -6.04 3.26 -26.12
CA PRO A 83 -5.04 4.03 -25.39
C PRO A 83 -3.80 3.17 -25.07
N VAL A 84 -2.60 3.69 -25.30
CA VAL A 84 -1.35 3.02 -24.90
C VAL A 84 -1.31 2.86 -23.40
N PHE A 85 -1.76 3.88 -22.68
CA PHE A 85 -1.96 3.86 -21.24
C PHE A 85 -3.42 4.18 -20.93
N ASP A 86 -4.04 3.34 -20.10
CA ASP A 86 -5.42 3.53 -19.61
C ASP A 86 -5.47 3.71 -18.08
N ASN A 87 -4.37 3.43 -17.40
CA ASN A 87 -4.19 3.68 -15.97
C ASN A 87 -2.99 4.59 -15.73
N PHE A 88 -3.19 5.66 -14.97
CA PHE A 88 -2.15 6.65 -14.67
C PHE A 88 -2.00 6.79 -13.16
N LEU A 89 -0.79 6.54 -12.66
CA LEU A 89 -0.42 6.83 -11.29
C LEU A 89 0.44 8.09 -11.24
N PHE A 90 -0.04 9.12 -10.58
CA PHE A 90 0.69 10.35 -10.29
C PHE A 90 0.92 10.47 -8.78
N MET A 91 2.08 10.05 -8.35
CA MET A 91 2.50 10.15 -6.96
C MET A 91 3.54 11.27 -6.83
N MET A 92 3.23 12.28 -6.05
CA MET A 92 4.14 13.40 -5.77
C MET A 92 3.84 14.01 -4.41
N GLY A 93 4.82 14.68 -3.81
CA GLY A 93 4.70 15.25 -2.47
C GLY A 93 3.48 16.15 -2.29
N ARG A 94 3.04 16.30 -1.04
CA ARG A 94 1.92 17.17 -0.68
C ARG A 94 2.22 18.62 -1.08
N GLY A 95 1.23 19.31 -1.64
CA GLY A 95 1.37 20.71 -2.08
C GLY A 95 1.81 20.88 -3.54
N ASN A 96 2.13 19.82 -4.28
CA ASN A 96 2.51 19.90 -5.71
C ASN A 96 1.35 20.23 -6.65
N GLY A 97 0.15 20.51 -6.14
CA GLY A 97 -0.98 20.93 -6.96
C GLY A 97 -1.62 19.80 -7.78
N LYS A 98 -1.68 18.58 -7.23
CA LYS A 98 -2.24 17.40 -7.93
C LYS A 98 -3.65 17.62 -8.47
N ASP A 99 -4.53 18.24 -7.69
CA ASP A 99 -5.90 18.57 -8.14
C ASP A 99 -5.88 19.56 -9.30
N GLY A 100 -5.09 20.64 -9.16
CA GLY A 100 -4.91 21.61 -10.23
C GLY A 100 -4.30 20.99 -11.48
N PHE A 101 -3.44 20.01 -11.36
CA PHE A 101 -2.89 19.25 -12.48
C PHE A 101 -3.96 18.39 -13.16
N MET A 102 -4.83 17.69 -12.43
CA MET A 102 -5.74 16.71 -13.01
C MET A 102 -7.11 17.27 -13.38
N MET A 103 -7.64 18.24 -12.63
CA MET A 103 -9.02 18.70 -12.84
C MET A 103 -9.23 19.46 -14.16
N PRO A 104 -8.27 20.24 -14.71
CA PRO A 104 -8.39 20.78 -16.06
C PRO A 104 -8.54 19.70 -17.14
N LEU A 105 -7.81 18.58 -17.03
CA LEU A 105 -7.94 17.44 -17.93
C LEU A 105 -9.31 16.75 -17.79
N MET A 106 -9.77 16.55 -16.56
CA MET A 106 -11.09 15.95 -16.29
C MET A 106 -12.23 16.81 -16.89
N ASN A 107 -12.13 18.12 -16.78
CA ASN A 107 -13.08 19.02 -17.39
C ASN A 107 -12.95 19.06 -18.93
N PHE A 108 -11.75 19.02 -19.47
CA PHE A 108 -11.51 18.92 -20.92
C PHE A 108 -12.22 17.69 -21.53
N PHE A 109 -12.19 16.54 -20.86
CA PHE A 109 -12.87 15.33 -21.30
C PHE A 109 -14.40 15.49 -21.47
N GLN A 110 -15.01 16.47 -20.81
CA GLN A 110 -16.43 16.77 -20.97
C GLN A 110 -16.73 17.56 -22.26
N THR A 111 -15.70 18.16 -22.88
CA THR A 111 -15.90 19.13 -23.97
C THR A 111 -15.99 18.47 -25.34
N PRO A 112 -16.63 19.14 -26.34
CA PRO A 112 -16.58 18.71 -27.74
C PRO A 112 -15.17 18.63 -28.33
N LEU A 113 -14.20 19.33 -27.73
CA LEU A 113 -12.79 19.28 -28.14
C LEU A 113 -12.13 17.92 -27.89
N PHE A 114 -12.65 17.14 -26.93
CA PHE A 114 -12.25 15.75 -26.74
C PHE A 114 -13.00 14.80 -27.68
N GLY A 115 -14.20 15.18 -28.11
CA GLY A 115 -14.93 14.53 -29.21
C GLY A 115 -15.73 13.27 -28.85
N ILE A 116 -15.82 12.89 -27.55
CA ILE A 116 -16.60 11.70 -27.10
C ILE A 116 -17.83 12.18 -26.32
N LYS A 117 -19.04 11.83 -26.82
CA LYS A 117 -20.30 12.12 -26.12
C LYS A 117 -20.50 11.17 -24.94
N ASN A 118 -21.20 11.65 -23.91
CA ASN A 118 -21.50 10.92 -22.68
C ASN A 118 -20.25 10.39 -21.94
N TYR A 119 -19.12 11.05 -22.11
CA TYR A 119 -17.88 10.71 -21.42
C TYR A 119 -17.93 11.22 -19.98
N HIS A 120 -18.59 10.45 -19.11
CA HIS A 120 -18.75 10.84 -17.71
C HIS A 120 -17.45 10.70 -16.96
N VAL A 121 -17.23 11.60 -16.00
CA VAL A 121 -16.05 11.64 -15.14
C VAL A 121 -16.48 11.52 -13.68
N ASP A 122 -16.01 10.50 -13.01
CA ASP A 122 -16.23 10.30 -11.57
C ASP A 122 -14.94 10.64 -10.80
N ILE A 123 -15.03 11.61 -9.87
CA ILE A 123 -13.99 11.89 -8.88
C ILE A 123 -14.33 11.05 -7.64
N VAL A 124 -13.39 10.26 -7.16
CA VAL A 124 -13.61 9.33 -6.05
C VAL A 124 -12.54 9.54 -4.98
N ALA A 125 -12.96 9.71 -3.74
CA ALA A 125 -12.06 9.71 -2.59
C ALA A 125 -12.67 8.92 -1.43
N ASN A 126 -11.84 8.48 -0.50
CA ASN A 126 -12.28 7.74 0.67
C ASN A 126 -13.07 8.61 1.66
N ALA A 127 -12.86 9.94 1.64
CA ALA A 127 -13.61 10.94 2.39
C ALA A 127 -14.26 11.97 1.45
N GLU A 128 -15.25 12.70 1.95
CA GLU A 128 -16.00 13.69 1.15
C GLU A 128 -15.15 14.89 0.78
N ASP A 129 -14.44 15.47 1.75
CA ASP A 129 -13.70 16.70 1.55
C ASP A 129 -12.67 16.63 0.41
N PRO A 130 -11.80 15.60 0.29
CA PRO A 130 -10.88 15.49 -0.83
C PRO A 130 -11.58 15.41 -2.19
N ALA A 131 -12.66 14.64 -2.32
CA ALA A 131 -13.41 14.52 -3.57
C ALA A 131 -14.09 15.84 -3.93
N HIS A 132 -14.70 16.50 -2.95
CA HIS A 132 -15.38 17.79 -3.12
C HIS A 132 -14.39 18.90 -3.46
N ASN A 133 -13.22 18.94 -2.80
CA ASN A 133 -12.19 19.94 -3.08
C ASN A 133 -11.67 19.85 -4.53
N SER A 134 -11.45 18.65 -5.05
CA SER A 134 -11.13 18.45 -6.47
C SER A 134 -12.24 19.00 -7.37
N TYR A 135 -13.48 18.64 -7.07
CA TYR A 135 -14.65 19.13 -7.82
C TYR A 135 -14.76 20.66 -7.84
N LEU A 136 -14.47 21.32 -6.72
CA LEU A 136 -14.50 22.78 -6.60
C LEU A 136 -13.52 23.49 -7.54
N VAL A 137 -12.45 22.85 -7.98
CA VAL A 137 -11.53 23.46 -8.97
C VAL A 137 -12.26 23.79 -10.26
N VAL A 138 -13.07 22.87 -10.76
CA VAL A 138 -13.87 23.11 -11.98
C VAL A 138 -15.07 24.01 -11.68
N TYR A 139 -15.77 23.76 -10.58
CA TYR A 139 -16.93 24.58 -10.16
C TYR A 139 -16.55 26.06 -10.08
N ASN A 140 -15.48 26.41 -9.39
CA ASN A 140 -15.03 27.79 -9.22
C ASN A 140 -14.60 28.45 -10.56
N MET A 141 -13.97 27.67 -11.44
CA MET A 141 -13.64 28.16 -12.79
C MET A 141 -14.91 28.53 -13.57
N LEU A 142 -15.96 27.67 -13.52
CA LEU A 142 -17.22 27.93 -14.19
C LEU A 142 -17.97 29.13 -13.58
N GLU A 143 -17.99 29.25 -12.24
CA GLU A 143 -18.59 30.42 -11.56
C GLU A 143 -17.89 31.72 -11.96
N ALA A 144 -16.56 31.74 -11.93
CA ALA A 144 -15.77 32.93 -12.29
C ALA A 144 -15.97 33.36 -13.76
N ASN A 145 -16.35 32.43 -14.63
CA ASN A 145 -16.54 32.66 -16.05
C ASN A 145 -18.02 32.47 -16.50
N ALA A 146 -18.96 32.55 -15.59
CA ALA A 146 -20.36 32.18 -15.83
C ALA A 146 -20.99 32.86 -17.07
N SER A 147 -20.68 34.13 -17.30
CA SER A 147 -21.20 34.88 -18.49
C SER A 147 -20.75 34.27 -19.82
N LYS A 148 -19.60 33.61 -19.86
CA LYS A 148 -19.05 33.01 -21.10
C LYS A 148 -19.45 31.54 -21.27
N VAL A 149 -19.68 30.81 -20.16
CA VAL A 149 -19.80 29.34 -20.20
C VAL A 149 -21.19 28.79 -19.92
N ARG A 150 -22.19 29.63 -19.49
CA ARG A 150 -23.57 29.18 -19.22
C ARG A 150 -24.28 28.52 -20.40
N GLY A 151 -23.91 28.92 -21.61
CA GLY A 151 -24.42 28.28 -22.82
C GLY A 151 -23.83 26.89 -23.09
N LEU A 152 -22.64 26.60 -22.52
CA LEU A 152 -21.89 25.37 -22.74
C LEU A 152 -22.05 24.37 -21.62
N PHE A 153 -22.18 24.86 -20.38
CA PHE A 153 -22.27 24.04 -19.18
C PHE A 153 -23.49 24.37 -18.33
N TYR A 154 -24.01 23.34 -17.68
CA TYR A 154 -24.88 23.43 -16.51
C TYR A 154 -24.07 22.92 -15.32
N TRP A 155 -24.13 23.61 -14.18
CA TRP A 155 -23.44 23.17 -12.97
C TRP A 155 -24.19 23.55 -11.71
N ASN A 156 -24.03 22.73 -10.70
CA ASN A 156 -24.49 22.96 -9.34
C ASN A 156 -23.44 22.39 -8.36
N LYS A 157 -23.73 22.27 -7.08
CA LYS A 157 -22.79 21.75 -6.07
C LYS A 157 -22.54 20.23 -6.13
N VAL A 158 -23.21 19.48 -7.01
CA VAL A 158 -23.19 18.02 -7.08
C VAL A 158 -22.63 17.53 -8.42
N GLU A 159 -22.99 18.21 -9.52
CA GLU A 159 -22.61 17.77 -10.85
C GLU A 159 -22.40 18.95 -11.81
N ILE A 160 -21.54 18.73 -12.80
CA ILE A 160 -21.27 19.63 -13.91
C ILE A 160 -21.57 18.87 -15.19
N ILE A 161 -22.43 19.43 -16.05
CA ILE A 161 -22.88 18.80 -17.29
C ILE A 161 -22.49 19.69 -18.47
N ASN A 162 -21.74 19.15 -19.44
CA ASN A 162 -21.58 19.82 -20.71
C ASN A 162 -22.85 19.63 -21.55
N ARG A 163 -23.43 20.73 -22.03
CA ARG A 163 -24.76 20.72 -22.70
C ARG A 163 -24.72 20.08 -24.10
N GLU A 164 -23.57 20.08 -24.76
CA GLU A 164 -23.43 19.54 -26.10
C GLU A 164 -23.11 18.04 -26.07
N THR A 165 -22.12 17.65 -25.27
CA THR A 165 -21.66 16.24 -25.18
C THR A 165 -22.49 15.40 -24.22
N GLN A 166 -23.28 16.02 -23.35
CA GLN A 166 -24.01 15.39 -22.24
C GLN A 166 -23.10 14.66 -21.24
N SER A 167 -21.80 15.01 -21.25
CA SER A 167 -20.80 14.47 -20.34
C SER A 167 -20.95 15.09 -18.95
N ILE A 168 -20.95 14.26 -17.91
CA ILE A 168 -21.17 14.66 -16.52
C ILE A 168 -19.90 14.48 -15.72
N LEU A 169 -19.47 15.49 -14.98
CA LEU A 169 -18.43 15.41 -13.96
C LEU A 169 -19.09 15.50 -12.57
N ARG A 170 -18.78 14.57 -11.70
CA ARG A 170 -19.31 14.52 -10.34
C ARG A 170 -18.29 13.95 -9.36
N TYR A 171 -18.43 14.29 -8.11
CA TYR A 171 -17.65 13.68 -7.03
C TYR A 171 -18.46 12.59 -6.30
N ASN A 172 -17.76 11.64 -5.73
CA ASN A 172 -18.32 10.48 -5.07
C ASN A 172 -17.51 10.13 -3.83
N THR A 173 -18.22 9.70 -2.80
CA THR A 173 -17.63 9.23 -1.54
C THR A 173 -17.89 7.74 -1.34
N SER A 174 -17.37 7.19 -0.25
CA SER A 174 -17.37 5.77 0.10
C SER A 174 -18.70 5.02 0.11
N ASN A 175 -19.85 5.70 0.10
CA ASN A 175 -21.17 5.06 0.06
C ASN A 175 -21.52 4.49 -1.32
N ALA A 176 -20.73 3.51 -1.75
CA ALA A 176 -20.73 2.95 -3.10
C ALA A 176 -21.93 2.03 -3.43
N LYS A 177 -22.73 1.57 -2.45
CA LYS A 177 -23.75 0.52 -2.64
C LYS A 177 -24.84 0.84 -3.67
N THR A 178 -25.04 2.10 -4.03
CA THR A 178 -26.09 2.53 -5.00
C THR A 178 -25.52 2.88 -6.38
N LYS A 179 -24.23 2.62 -6.65
CA LYS A 179 -23.52 3.20 -7.79
C LYS A 179 -23.10 2.18 -8.87
N TYR A 180 -23.54 0.93 -8.77
CA TYR A 180 -23.32 -0.07 -9.81
C TYR A 180 -24.06 0.29 -11.12
N GLY A 181 -23.42 0.01 -12.25
CA GLY A 181 -24.05 0.12 -13.58
C GLY A 181 -23.87 1.45 -14.32
N LYS A 182 -23.06 2.37 -13.80
CA LYS A 182 -22.76 3.64 -14.47
C LYS A 182 -21.91 3.43 -15.74
N GLN A 183 -22.08 4.31 -16.71
CA GLN A 183 -21.25 4.37 -17.90
C GLN A 183 -20.23 5.49 -17.69
N THR A 184 -19.05 5.14 -17.18
CA THR A 184 -17.99 6.10 -16.86
C THR A 184 -16.88 6.02 -17.89
N GLY A 185 -16.45 7.18 -18.42
CA GLY A 185 -15.33 7.31 -19.33
C GLY A 185 -14.00 7.49 -18.60
N ALA A 186 -13.98 8.31 -17.55
CA ALA A 186 -12.79 8.51 -16.72
C ALA A 186 -13.12 8.46 -15.22
N ILE A 187 -12.21 7.89 -14.45
CA ILE A 187 -12.25 7.89 -12.99
C ILE A 187 -10.98 8.56 -12.47
N LEU A 188 -11.14 9.50 -11.53
CA LEU A 188 -10.04 10.08 -10.78
C LEU A 188 -10.14 9.61 -9.32
N PHE A 189 -9.23 8.74 -8.90
CA PHE A 189 -9.05 8.41 -7.49
C PHE A 189 -8.12 9.42 -6.83
N ASN A 190 -8.66 10.18 -5.89
CA ASN A 190 -7.90 11.16 -5.11
C ASN A 190 -7.52 10.60 -3.74
N GLU A 191 -6.35 11.00 -3.23
CA GLU A 191 -5.75 10.55 -1.96
C GLU A 191 -5.76 9.02 -1.83
N TYR A 192 -5.25 8.34 -2.87
CA TYR A 192 -5.30 6.87 -3.00
C TYR A 192 -4.60 6.14 -1.85
N HIS A 193 -3.66 6.80 -1.16
CA HIS A 193 -3.00 6.27 0.03
C HIS A 193 -3.93 6.03 1.23
N THR A 194 -5.16 6.57 1.19
CA THR A 194 -6.14 6.40 2.28
C THR A 194 -7.02 5.16 2.11
N TYR A 195 -7.00 4.52 0.93
CA TYR A 195 -7.77 3.31 0.68
C TYR A 195 -7.15 2.12 1.39
N VAL A 196 -7.95 1.38 2.13
CA VAL A 196 -7.52 0.20 2.90
C VAL A 196 -7.79 -1.11 2.15
N ASP A 197 -8.77 -1.11 1.22
CA ASP A 197 -9.16 -2.26 0.41
C ASP A 197 -9.64 -1.83 -0.99
N TYR A 198 -9.93 -2.82 -1.84
CA TYR A 198 -10.37 -2.61 -3.22
C TYR A 198 -11.90 -2.48 -3.37
N SER A 199 -12.70 -2.52 -2.31
CA SER A 199 -14.17 -2.57 -2.41
C SER A 199 -14.74 -1.39 -3.18
N GLN A 200 -14.30 -0.18 -2.85
CA GLN A 200 -14.69 1.04 -3.56
C GLN A 200 -14.09 1.10 -4.97
N ILE A 201 -12.80 0.80 -5.09
CA ILE A 201 -12.07 0.83 -6.35
C ILE A 201 -12.78 -0.08 -7.38
N LYS A 202 -13.08 -1.34 -7.01
CA LYS A 202 -13.81 -2.30 -7.86
C LYS A 202 -15.21 -1.80 -8.23
N THR A 203 -15.92 -1.16 -7.30
CA THR A 203 -17.26 -0.61 -7.58
C THR A 203 -17.23 0.40 -8.71
N PHE A 204 -16.28 1.32 -8.70
CA PHE A 204 -16.19 2.36 -9.73
C PHE A 204 -15.57 1.81 -11.02
N THR A 205 -14.50 1.02 -10.94
CA THR A 205 -13.83 0.47 -12.14
C THR A 205 -14.70 -0.52 -12.90
N SER A 206 -15.66 -1.19 -12.25
CA SER A 206 -16.64 -2.06 -12.92
C SER A 206 -17.56 -1.32 -13.91
N GLY A 207 -17.64 0.01 -13.82
CA GLY A 207 -18.37 0.86 -14.76
C GLY A 207 -17.62 1.19 -16.05
N LEU A 208 -16.31 0.96 -16.08
CA LEU A 208 -15.45 1.23 -17.25
C LEU A 208 -15.70 0.20 -18.38
N GLY A 209 -15.27 0.54 -19.60
CA GLY A 209 -15.36 -0.36 -20.77
C GLY A 209 -16.67 -0.25 -21.56
N LYS A 210 -17.64 0.52 -21.10
CA LYS A 210 -18.90 0.79 -21.84
C LYS A 210 -18.79 2.03 -22.74
N ILE A 211 -17.81 2.86 -22.51
CA ILE A 211 -17.51 4.09 -23.28
C ILE A 211 -16.14 3.92 -23.94
N LYS A 212 -15.98 4.51 -25.11
CA LYS A 212 -14.72 4.50 -25.86
C LYS A 212 -13.60 5.14 -25.05
N HIS A 213 -12.40 4.53 -25.07
CA HIS A 213 -11.18 5.00 -24.40
C HIS A 213 -11.34 5.26 -22.89
N PRO A 214 -11.77 4.25 -22.10
CA PRO A 214 -11.89 4.41 -20.67
C PRO A 214 -10.52 4.65 -20.03
N ARG A 215 -10.47 5.44 -18.94
CA ARG A 215 -9.24 5.77 -18.23
C ARG A 215 -9.43 5.82 -16.72
N THR A 216 -8.38 5.43 -16.03
CA THR A 216 -8.27 5.59 -14.57
C THR A 216 -7.07 6.47 -14.24
N PHE A 217 -7.28 7.47 -13.42
CA PHE A 217 -6.23 8.34 -12.91
C PHE A 217 -6.17 8.21 -11.39
N ILE A 218 -4.97 8.09 -10.87
CA ILE A 218 -4.70 7.98 -9.45
C ILE A 218 -3.77 9.13 -9.07
N ILE A 219 -4.21 10.00 -8.15
CA ILE A 219 -3.37 11.05 -7.59
C ILE A 219 -3.20 10.83 -6.09
N THR A 220 -1.96 10.86 -5.61
CA THR A 220 -1.65 10.53 -4.23
C THR A 220 -0.31 11.08 -3.76
N THR A 221 -0.14 11.11 -2.44
CA THR A 221 1.15 11.03 -1.75
C THR A 221 1.37 9.60 -1.27
N ASN A 222 2.46 9.34 -0.58
CA ASN A 222 2.53 8.16 0.29
C ASN A 222 1.66 8.40 1.54
N GLY A 223 1.36 7.35 2.29
CA GLY A 223 0.52 7.40 3.48
C GLY A 223 0.97 6.39 4.53
N GLU A 224 0.16 6.23 5.57
CA GLU A 224 0.44 5.31 6.68
C GLU A 224 -0.22 3.93 6.52
N VAL A 225 -1.13 3.77 5.56
CA VAL A 225 -1.76 2.47 5.26
C VAL A 225 -0.73 1.59 4.57
N ARG A 226 -0.39 0.47 5.22
CA ARG A 226 0.55 -0.53 4.67
C ARG A 226 -0.22 -1.79 4.23
N GLU A 227 0.34 -2.48 3.23
CA GLU A 227 -0.27 -3.66 2.57
C GLU A 227 -1.66 -3.37 1.94
N GLY A 228 -1.98 -2.11 1.75
CA GLY A 228 -3.21 -1.65 1.10
C GLY A 228 -3.06 -1.47 -0.41
N PRO A 229 -4.11 -0.95 -1.08
CA PRO A 229 -4.12 -0.78 -2.53
C PRO A 229 -2.97 0.05 -3.09
N LEU A 230 -2.48 1.07 -2.36
CA LEU A 230 -1.33 1.85 -2.80
C LEU A 230 -0.04 1.02 -2.80
N ASP A 231 0.25 0.27 -1.73
CA ASP A 231 1.46 -0.55 -1.66
C ASP A 231 1.47 -1.62 -2.77
N GLN A 232 0.32 -2.22 -3.06
CA GLN A 232 0.18 -3.19 -4.15
C GLN A 232 0.34 -2.53 -5.53
N MET A 233 -0.21 -1.32 -5.72
CA MET A 233 -0.02 -0.56 -6.96
C MET A 233 1.45 -0.16 -7.15
N LEU A 234 2.14 0.26 -6.10
CA LEU A 234 3.57 0.60 -6.15
C LEU A 234 4.43 -0.64 -6.47
N GLU A 235 4.09 -1.80 -5.90
CA GLU A 235 4.77 -3.05 -6.24
C GLU A 235 4.56 -3.44 -7.71
N LEU A 236 3.33 -3.31 -8.22
CA LEU A 236 3.03 -3.53 -9.63
C LEU A 236 3.81 -2.56 -10.53
N CYS A 237 3.86 -1.28 -10.15
CA CYS A 237 4.65 -0.27 -10.86
C CYS A 237 6.14 -0.59 -10.85
N ARG A 238 6.69 -1.08 -9.73
CA ARG A 238 8.08 -1.51 -9.63
C ARG A 238 8.39 -2.63 -10.65
N GLN A 239 7.54 -3.65 -10.73
CA GLN A 239 7.70 -4.76 -11.67
C GLN A 239 7.62 -4.29 -13.13
N ILE A 240 6.74 -3.33 -13.43
CA ILE A 240 6.63 -2.73 -14.77
C ILE A 240 7.90 -1.92 -15.08
N LEU A 241 8.35 -1.08 -14.17
CA LEU A 241 9.54 -0.24 -14.33
C LEU A 241 10.82 -1.06 -14.53
N ASN A 242 10.90 -2.23 -13.89
CA ASN A 242 12.02 -3.17 -14.05
C ASN A 242 11.90 -4.07 -15.30
N GLY A 243 10.78 -3.99 -16.04
CA GLY A 243 10.53 -4.83 -17.21
C GLY A 243 10.17 -6.29 -16.88
N GLU A 244 9.87 -6.60 -15.62
CA GLU A 244 9.40 -7.91 -15.15
C GLU A 244 7.99 -8.21 -15.68
N LEU A 245 7.15 -7.17 -15.72
CA LEU A 245 5.80 -7.23 -16.31
C LEU A 245 5.73 -6.35 -17.55
N LYS A 246 5.36 -6.98 -18.66
CA LYS A 246 5.09 -6.32 -19.94
C LYS A 246 3.57 -6.36 -20.20
N HIS A 247 3.06 -5.52 -21.05
CA HIS A 247 1.66 -5.49 -21.49
C HIS A 247 0.63 -4.88 -20.52
N LEU A 248 1.02 -4.37 -19.37
CA LEU A 248 0.13 -3.58 -18.54
C LEU A 248 0.15 -2.11 -19.01
N ARG A 249 -1.04 -1.53 -19.21
CA ARG A 249 -1.23 -0.17 -19.73
C ARG A 249 -1.20 0.87 -18.60
N ILE A 250 -0.19 0.78 -17.71
CA ILE A 250 -0.03 1.68 -16.56
C ILE A 250 1.09 2.68 -16.86
N PHE A 251 0.83 3.97 -16.62
CA PHE A 251 1.80 5.05 -16.65
C PHE A 251 2.19 5.44 -15.22
N PRO A 252 3.33 4.97 -14.68
CA PRO A 252 3.74 5.18 -13.30
C PRO A 252 4.65 6.41 -13.17
N PHE A 253 4.08 7.60 -13.02
CA PHE A 253 4.84 8.82 -12.74
C PHE A 253 4.97 9.01 -11.22
N ILE A 254 6.03 8.43 -10.66
CA ILE A 254 6.29 8.38 -9.22
C ILE A 254 7.42 9.34 -8.88
N CYS A 255 7.12 10.33 -8.03
CA CYS A 255 8.06 11.31 -7.51
C CYS A 255 8.29 11.05 -6.02
N LYS A 256 9.48 10.64 -5.65
CA LYS A 256 9.94 10.44 -4.28
C LYS A 256 11.44 10.72 -4.19
N ILE A 257 11.99 10.91 -3.00
CA ILE A 257 13.43 10.81 -2.83
C ILE A 257 13.87 9.35 -2.95
N ASP A 258 15.10 9.09 -3.36
CA ASP A 258 15.60 7.73 -3.58
C ASP A 258 16.02 7.05 -2.28
N GLU A 259 16.61 7.82 -1.36
CA GLU A 259 17.15 7.31 -0.10
C GLU A 259 16.82 8.24 1.07
N GLU A 260 16.71 7.68 2.27
CA GLU A 260 16.44 8.47 3.48
C GLU A 260 17.51 9.52 3.76
N ALA A 261 18.77 9.23 3.44
CA ALA A 261 19.88 10.19 3.57
C ALA A 261 19.72 11.46 2.71
N GLU A 262 18.77 11.49 1.77
CA GLU A 262 18.43 12.66 0.96
C GLU A 262 17.47 13.63 1.68
N ILE A 263 16.88 13.22 2.80
CA ILE A 263 16.00 14.10 3.60
C ILE A 263 16.74 15.38 4.01
N ASP A 264 18.00 15.26 4.38
CA ASP A 264 18.83 16.36 4.84
C ASP A 264 19.54 17.11 3.68
N LYS A 265 19.14 16.83 2.43
CA LYS A 265 19.67 17.45 1.21
C LYS A 265 18.58 18.20 0.46
N PRO A 266 18.39 19.51 0.71
CA PRO A 266 17.33 20.31 0.07
C PRO A 266 17.33 20.27 -1.46
N GLU A 267 18.48 20.06 -2.08
CA GLU A 267 18.63 19.88 -3.54
C GLU A 267 17.99 18.59 -4.08
N ALA A 268 17.86 17.57 -3.24
CA ALA A 268 17.22 16.30 -3.61
C ALA A 268 15.68 16.34 -3.51
N TRP A 269 15.10 17.33 -2.83
CA TRP A 269 13.64 17.39 -2.59
C TRP A 269 12.82 17.57 -3.87
N GLU A 270 13.42 18.09 -4.94
CA GLU A 270 12.77 18.17 -6.26
C GLU A 270 12.46 16.78 -6.84
N LYS A 271 13.16 15.73 -6.40
CA LYS A 271 12.84 14.34 -6.77
C LYS A 271 11.41 13.96 -6.34
N ALA A 272 10.98 14.41 -5.18
CA ALA A 272 9.64 14.16 -4.66
C ALA A 272 8.64 15.28 -5.03
N ASN A 273 9.13 16.49 -5.32
CA ASN A 273 8.34 17.70 -5.45
C ASN A 273 8.62 18.42 -6.77
N PRO A 274 8.17 17.87 -7.92
CA PRO A 274 8.50 18.41 -9.25
C PRO A 274 7.93 19.81 -9.51
N SER A 275 6.95 20.29 -8.73
CA SER A 275 6.42 21.65 -8.81
C SER A 275 7.27 22.69 -8.06
N MET A 276 8.21 22.24 -7.23
CA MET A 276 8.98 23.13 -6.33
C MET A 276 9.81 24.17 -7.12
N GLU A 277 10.29 23.81 -8.30
CA GLU A 277 11.00 24.73 -9.21
C GLU A 277 10.12 25.87 -9.69
N PHE A 278 8.81 25.64 -9.85
CA PHE A 278 7.85 26.58 -10.44
C PHE A 278 7.02 27.30 -9.37
N LEU A 279 7.02 26.83 -8.12
CA LEU A 279 6.23 27.36 -7.01
C LEU A 279 7.12 27.76 -5.82
N PRO A 280 7.60 29.00 -5.78
CA PRO A 280 8.47 29.46 -4.67
C PRO A 280 7.85 29.29 -3.28
N GLU A 281 6.53 29.47 -3.15
CA GLU A 281 5.83 29.30 -1.88
C GLU A 281 5.82 27.83 -1.42
N LEU A 282 5.72 26.88 -2.35
CA LEU A 282 5.85 25.46 -2.04
C LEU A 282 7.25 25.16 -1.47
N LYS A 283 8.29 25.70 -2.09
CA LYS A 283 9.67 25.54 -1.63
C LYS A 283 9.84 26.07 -0.20
N ARG A 284 9.32 27.26 0.07
CA ARG A 284 9.35 27.86 1.42
C ARG A 284 8.59 27.01 2.44
N GLN A 285 7.43 26.47 2.05
CA GLN A 285 6.63 25.63 2.93
C GLN A 285 7.34 24.31 3.24
N ILE A 286 7.93 23.64 2.24
CA ILE A 286 8.72 22.41 2.46
C ILE A 286 9.90 22.68 3.39
N GLN A 287 10.59 23.82 3.23
CA GLN A 287 11.67 24.21 4.11
C GLN A 287 11.21 24.39 5.57
N ARG A 288 10.06 25.02 5.80
CA ARG A 288 9.48 25.14 7.16
C ARG A 288 9.11 23.78 7.74
N ASP A 289 8.51 22.90 6.94
CA ASP A 289 8.13 21.57 7.41
C ASP A 289 9.38 20.74 7.76
N TYR A 290 10.48 20.93 7.03
CA TYR A 290 11.78 20.33 7.35
C TYR A 290 12.34 20.86 8.69
N GLU A 291 12.31 22.17 8.92
CA GLU A 291 12.74 22.75 10.19
C GLU A 291 11.89 22.25 11.37
N MET A 292 10.58 22.12 11.16
CA MET A 292 9.64 21.62 12.16
C MET A 292 9.75 20.11 12.42
N MET A 293 10.24 19.31 11.47
CA MET A 293 10.31 17.85 11.64
C MET A 293 11.22 17.40 12.80
N ASN A 294 12.17 18.24 13.21
CA ASN A 294 13.06 17.95 14.33
C ASN A 294 12.42 18.22 15.69
N VAL A 295 11.22 18.81 15.72
CA VAL A 295 10.50 19.15 16.95
C VAL A 295 9.80 17.92 17.53
N SER A 296 9.29 17.00 16.67
CA SER A 296 8.67 15.77 17.14
C SER A 296 8.77 14.65 16.10
N PRO A 297 8.85 13.38 16.52
CA PRO A 297 8.84 12.21 15.64
C PRO A 297 7.63 12.15 14.70
N ARG A 298 6.46 12.60 15.17
CA ARG A 298 5.24 12.69 14.35
C ARG A 298 5.42 13.63 13.15
N LEU A 299 5.95 14.83 13.38
CA LEU A 299 6.20 15.81 12.31
C LEU A 299 7.26 15.28 11.34
N ARG A 300 8.28 14.57 11.86
CA ARG A 300 9.29 13.91 11.02
C ARG A 300 8.66 12.86 10.11
N ASN A 301 7.80 12.01 10.64
CA ASN A 301 7.10 11.00 9.83
C ASN A 301 6.20 11.64 8.77
N GLU A 302 5.44 12.67 9.14
CA GLU A 302 4.58 13.39 8.19
C GLU A 302 5.41 14.00 7.06
N PHE A 303 6.55 14.64 7.37
CA PHE A 303 7.46 15.18 6.37
C PHE A 303 7.98 14.11 5.41
N ILE A 304 8.50 13.01 5.96
CA ILE A 304 9.06 11.90 5.17
C ILE A 304 7.99 11.26 4.27
N THR A 305 6.81 11.01 4.83
CA THR A 305 5.74 10.31 4.11
C THR A 305 5.05 11.21 3.10
N MET A 306 4.67 12.42 3.51
CA MET A 306 3.81 13.27 2.66
C MET A 306 4.59 14.25 1.79
N ARG A 307 5.80 14.67 2.20
CA ARG A 307 6.62 15.58 1.39
C ARG A 307 7.65 14.83 0.56
N MET A 308 8.27 13.79 1.12
CA MET A 308 9.35 13.04 0.47
C MET A 308 8.87 11.72 -0.17
N ASN A 309 7.62 11.33 0.09
CA ASN A 309 6.97 10.13 -0.44
C ASN A 309 7.66 8.80 -0.12
N LEU A 310 8.45 8.74 0.95
CA LEU A 310 8.94 7.47 1.45
C LEU A 310 7.88 6.81 2.34
N PRO A 311 7.72 5.47 2.23
CA PRO A 311 6.81 4.76 3.11
C PRO A 311 7.30 4.83 4.55
N ARG A 312 6.42 5.09 5.49
CA ARG A 312 6.72 5.04 6.93
C ARG A 312 5.59 4.37 7.69
N ILE A 313 5.98 3.69 8.75
CA ILE A 313 5.13 3.32 9.86
C ILE A 313 5.36 4.37 10.94
N ASN A 314 4.40 4.58 11.83
CA ASN A 314 4.58 5.53 12.92
C ASN A 314 5.84 5.18 13.76
N ALA A 315 6.94 5.92 13.57
CA ALA A 315 8.24 5.60 14.13
C ALA A 315 8.31 5.68 15.67
N GLU A 316 7.39 6.40 16.31
CA GLU A 316 7.34 6.45 17.79
C GLU A 316 6.92 5.12 18.39
N THR A 317 6.19 4.32 17.63
CA THR A 317 5.55 3.11 18.14
C THR A 317 5.86 1.87 17.30
N ALA A 318 6.46 2.01 16.13
CA ALA A 318 6.76 0.87 15.26
C ALA A 318 7.75 -0.10 15.94
N VAL A 319 7.54 -1.39 15.76
CA VAL A 319 8.47 -2.43 16.23
C VAL A 319 9.81 -2.33 15.50
N VAL A 320 9.75 -2.04 14.18
CA VAL A 320 10.92 -1.93 13.30
C VAL A 320 10.54 -1.12 12.06
N GLU A 321 11.52 -0.62 11.30
CA GLU A 321 11.29 0.10 10.04
C GLU A 321 10.60 -0.78 8.99
N PHE A 322 9.87 -0.14 8.07
CA PHE A 322 9.08 -0.85 7.05
C PHE A 322 9.93 -1.75 6.15
N GLU A 323 11.12 -1.30 5.81
CA GLU A 323 12.08 -2.05 4.99
C GLU A 323 12.47 -3.38 5.65
N LYS A 324 12.61 -3.39 6.97
CA LYS A 324 12.90 -4.59 7.76
C LYS A 324 11.69 -5.55 7.82
N VAL A 325 10.48 -5.00 7.79
CA VAL A 325 9.26 -5.82 7.67
C VAL A 325 9.23 -6.51 6.30
N ILE A 326 9.51 -5.79 5.23
CA ILE A 326 9.64 -6.35 3.88
C ILE A 326 10.74 -7.41 3.83
N ALA A 327 11.86 -7.18 4.51
CA ALA A 327 12.99 -8.11 4.57
C ALA A 327 12.63 -9.48 5.19
N THR A 328 11.51 -9.60 5.91
CA THR A 328 11.04 -10.91 6.39
C THR A 328 10.58 -11.85 5.26
N ASN A 329 10.19 -11.31 4.10
CA ASN A 329 9.76 -12.10 2.94
C ASN A 329 10.67 -11.95 1.71
N TYR A 330 11.37 -10.82 1.58
CA TYR A 330 12.13 -10.50 0.38
C TYR A 330 13.53 -10.02 0.73
N ARG A 331 14.50 -10.42 -0.09
CA ARG A 331 15.81 -9.76 -0.16
C ARG A 331 15.73 -8.65 -1.21
N VAL A 332 16.09 -7.44 -0.83
CA VAL A 332 16.13 -6.29 -1.73
C VAL A 332 17.55 -6.12 -2.25
N GLU A 333 17.73 -6.23 -3.55
CA GLU A 333 19.00 -5.98 -4.23
C GLU A 333 18.88 -4.71 -5.08
N LYS A 334 19.80 -3.76 -4.85
CA LYS A 334 19.93 -2.57 -5.69
C LYS A 334 20.77 -2.92 -6.90
N LEU A 335 20.22 -2.73 -8.09
CA LEU A 335 20.93 -2.97 -9.35
C LEU A 335 21.77 -1.74 -9.74
N PRO A 336 22.79 -1.91 -10.62
CA PRO A 336 23.66 -0.80 -11.03
C PRO A 336 22.94 0.37 -11.71
N ASP A 337 21.77 0.16 -12.24
CA ASP A 337 20.94 1.20 -12.87
C ASP A 337 20.01 1.95 -11.89
N GLY A 338 20.13 1.66 -10.58
CA GLY A 338 19.35 2.25 -9.52
C GLY A 338 17.98 1.61 -9.31
N SER A 339 17.64 0.55 -10.04
CA SER A 339 16.43 -0.24 -9.79
C SER A 339 16.61 -1.14 -8.56
N GLU A 340 15.49 -1.49 -7.92
CA GLU A 340 15.46 -2.43 -6.80
C GLU A 340 14.78 -3.73 -7.26
N GLN A 341 15.49 -4.83 -7.14
CA GLN A 341 14.92 -6.17 -7.33
C GLN A 341 14.55 -6.77 -5.98
N ARG A 342 13.32 -7.24 -5.85
CA ARG A 342 12.85 -8.01 -4.69
C ARG A 342 12.89 -9.48 -5.02
N ILE A 343 13.80 -10.19 -4.37
CA ILE A 343 13.97 -11.64 -4.49
C ILE A 343 13.28 -12.27 -3.30
N GLU A 344 12.32 -13.15 -3.55
CA GLU A 344 11.64 -13.89 -2.48
C GLU A 344 12.66 -14.74 -1.70
N ARG A 345 12.61 -14.66 -0.37
CA ARG A 345 13.48 -15.44 0.50
C ARG A 345 12.97 -16.88 0.51
N THR A 346 13.88 -17.82 0.28
CA THR A 346 13.56 -19.24 0.32
C THR A 346 13.19 -19.66 1.75
N PHE A 347 12.02 -20.28 1.89
CA PHE A 347 11.63 -20.96 3.11
C PHE A 347 12.07 -22.42 2.99
N PRO A 348 13.03 -22.91 3.81
CA PRO A 348 13.53 -24.27 3.73
C PRO A 348 12.47 -25.31 4.09
N ASP A 349 12.70 -26.55 3.69
CA ASP A 349 11.98 -27.68 4.27
C ASP A 349 12.48 -27.94 5.71
N PHE A 350 11.55 -28.01 6.64
CA PHE A 350 11.77 -28.25 8.05
C PHE A 350 11.18 -29.60 8.51
N THR A 351 10.91 -30.53 7.60
CA THR A 351 10.47 -31.88 7.97
C THR A 351 11.46 -32.50 8.95
N ASP A 352 10.95 -33.09 10.02
CA ASP A 352 11.71 -33.69 11.15
C ASP A 352 12.57 -32.71 11.96
N GLU A 353 12.42 -31.40 11.79
CA GLU A 353 13.17 -30.41 12.57
C GLU A 353 12.39 -29.97 13.82
N LEU A 354 13.15 -29.53 14.84
CA LEU A 354 12.58 -29.00 16.07
C LEU A 354 11.77 -27.72 15.80
N THR A 355 10.57 -27.66 16.34
CA THR A 355 9.74 -26.46 16.26
C THR A 355 9.10 -26.10 17.58
N VAL A 356 8.98 -24.80 17.84
CA VAL A 356 8.12 -24.21 18.86
C VAL A 356 6.91 -23.62 18.17
N VAL A 357 5.74 -23.83 18.76
CA VAL A 357 4.49 -23.26 18.25
C VAL A 357 4.02 -22.15 19.18
N GLY A 358 3.76 -20.97 18.64
CA GLY A 358 3.09 -19.91 19.36
C GLY A 358 1.62 -19.81 18.99
N LEU A 359 0.77 -19.54 19.96
CA LEU A 359 -0.67 -19.37 19.80
C LEU A 359 -1.13 -18.06 20.45
N ASP A 360 -1.82 -17.22 19.68
CA ASP A 360 -2.67 -16.14 20.18
C ASP A 360 -4.11 -16.44 19.76
N TYR A 361 -4.98 -16.73 20.73
CA TYR A 361 -6.35 -17.13 20.47
C TYR A 361 -7.33 -16.04 20.87
N ALA A 362 -8.28 -15.75 19.98
CA ALA A 362 -9.46 -14.97 20.27
C ALA A 362 -10.70 -15.62 19.66
N ASP A 363 -11.83 -15.49 20.36
CA ASP A 363 -13.08 -16.13 19.98
C ASP A 363 -13.92 -15.28 19.01
N LEU A 364 -14.07 -13.96 19.24
CA LEU A 364 -15.01 -13.13 18.48
C LEU A 364 -14.44 -11.79 17.96
N ARG A 365 -13.71 -11.06 18.79
CA ARG A 365 -13.35 -9.66 18.48
C ARG A 365 -12.00 -9.49 17.82
N ASP A 366 -11.12 -10.44 18.00
CA ASP A 366 -9.77 -10.50 17.46
C ASP A 366 -9.61 -11.74 16.59
N PHE A 367 -8.43 -11.93 16.02
CA PHE A 367 -8.10 -13.12 15.26
C PHE A 367 -7.59 -14.22 16.19
N ALA A 368 -7.66 -15.48 15.73
CA ALA A 368 -6.90 -16.55 16.32
C ALA A 368 -5.74 -16.89 15.38
N SER A 369 -4.53 -17.04 15.90
CA SER A 369 -3.36 -17.30 15.06
C SER A 369 -2.43 -18.32 15.70
N VAL A 370 -1.95 -19.24 14.87
CA VAL A 370 -0.91 -20.24 15.19
C VAL A 370 0.31 -19.94 14.34
N ARG A 371 1.51 -19.92 14.97
CA ARG A 371 2.78 -19.74 14.26
C ARG A 371 3.77 -20.83 14.66
N PHE A 372 4.28 -21.57 13.68
CA PHE A 372 5.42 -22.46 13.82
C PHE A 372 6.71 -21.65 13.70
N ILE A 373 7.67 -21.94 14.56
CA ILE A 373 8.95 -21.24 14.66
C ILE A 373 10.06 -22.27 14.61
N PHE A 374 10.96 -22.09 13.65
CA PHE A 374 12.14 -22.92 13.45
C PHE A 374 13.39 -22.07 13.56
N LYS A 375 14.52 -22.70 13.91
CA LYS A 375 15.81 -22.02 13.96
C LYS A 375 16.84 -22.83 13.18
N LYS A 376 17.51 -22.17 12.24
CA LYS A 376 18.55 -22.78 11.40
C LYS A 376 19.61 -21.72 11.04
N ASP A 377 20.89 -22.07 11.23
CA ASP A 377 22.03 -21.21 10.88
C ASP A 377 21.95 -19.78 11.46
N GLY A 378 21.45 -19.65 12.69
CA GLY A 378 21.29 -18.35 13.35
C GLY A 378 20.12 -17.51 12.84
N MET A 379 19.30 -18.06 11.95
CA MET A 379 18.08 -17.45 11.40
C MET A 379 16.84 -18.04 12.07
N ILE A 380 15.81 -17.24 12.21
CA ILE A 380 14.46 -17.65 12.63
C ILE A 380 13.57 -17.76 11.40
N TYR A 381 12.88 -18.87 11.29
CA TYR A 381 11.90 -19.12 10.25
C TYR A 381 10.51 -19.27 10.86
N THR A 382 9.50 -18.72 10.23
CA THR A 382 8.14 -18.82 10.74
C THR A 382 7.09 -18.96 9.65
N LYS A 383 6.13 -19.85 9.88
CA LYS A 383 4.91 -20.01 9.08
C LYS A 383 3.71 -20.26 9.99
N GLY A 384 2.51 -20.16 9.48
CA GLY A 384 1.34 -20.44 10.31
C GLY A 384 0.03 -20.06 9.63
N MET A 385 -1.04 -20.14 10.43
CA MET A 385 -2.41 -19.88 9.98
C MET A 385 -3.10 -18.90 10.91
N THR A 386 -3.99 -18.08 10.34
CA THR A 386 -4.82 -17.13 11.08
C THR A 386 -6.29 -17.34 10.74
N TRP A 387 -7.16 -17.38 11.73
CA TRP A 387 -8.61 -17.46 11.56
C TRP A 387 -9.24 -16.12 11.87
N VAL A 388 -10.07 -15.64 10.94
CA VAL A 388 -10.75 -14.33 11.02
C VAL A 388 -12.25 -14.55 11.04
N ASN A 389 -12.91 -14.12 12.11
CA ASN A 389 -14.37 -14.28 12.23
C ASN A 389 -15.10 -13.18 11.44
N THR A 390 -15.88 -13.59 10.43
CA THR A 390 -16.68 -12.67 9.59
C THR A 390 -17.88 -12.07 10.32
N ARG A 391 -18.31 -12.68 11.44
CA ARG A 391 -19.39 -12.17 12.30
C ARG A 391 -18.87 -11.24 13.40
N SER A 392 -17.57 -10.99 13.47
CA SER A 392 -17.01 -9.99 14.39
C SER A 392 -17.67 -8.62 14.13
N PRO A 393 -18.09 -7.90 15.18
CA PRO A 393 -18.67 -6.56 15.01
C PRO A 393 -17.69 -5.58 14.35
N PHE A 394 -16.40 -5.88 14.35
CA PHE A 394 -15.35 -5.06 13.75
C PHE A 394 -14.87 -5.56 12.38
N TYR A 395 -15.39 -6.67 11.87
CA TYR A 395 -14.93 -7.29 10.62
C TYR A 395 -14.87 -6.32 9.43
N ARG A 396 -15.90 -5.46 9.30
CA ARG A 396 -16.00 -4.49 8.21
C ARG A 396 -15.08 -3.30 8.36
N ASP A 397 -14.59 -3.07 9.56
CA ASP A 397 -13.73 -1.93 9.88
C ASP A 397 -12.23 -2.31 9.84
N ILE A 398 -11.92 -3.61 9.68
CA ILE A 398 -10.54 -4.09 9.64
C ILE A 398 -9.83 -3.51 8.41
N LYS A 399 -8.71 -2.84 8.66
CA LYS A 399 -7.89 -2.19 7.63
C LYS A 399 -6.95 -3.19 6.93
N PHE A 400 -7.53 -4.25 6.37
CA PHE A 400 -6.84 -5.25 5.57
C PHE A 400 -7.81 -5.83 4.54
N ASP A 401 -7.37 -6.05 3.31
CA ASP A 401 -8.22 -6.59 2.26
C ASP A 401 -8.40 -8.11 2.39
N LEU A 402 -9.24 -8.51 3.37
CA LEU A 402 -9.56 -9.91 3.65
C LEU A 402 -10.25 -10.61 2.46
N ALA A 403 -10.91 -9.85 1.58
CA ALA A 403 -11.70 -10.42 0.49
C ALA A 403 -10.86 -10.80 -0.75
N SER A 404 -9.85 -10.00 -1.09
CA SER A 404 -9.06 -10.23 -2.31
C SER A 404 -7.78 -11.01 -2.04
N ILE A 405 -7.14 -10.82 -0.89
CA ILE A 405 -5.88 -11.52 -0.58
C ILE A 405 -6.15 -12.99 -0.17
N GLY A 406 -7.28 -13.27 0.48
CA GLY A 406 -7.63 -14.63 0.92
C GLY A 406 -7.97 -15.63 -0.20
N GLN A 407 -8.02 -15.19 -1.45
CA GLN A 407 -8.27 -16.05 -2.61
C GLN A 407 -7.00 -16.36 -3.41
N ASN A 408 -5.86 -15.83 -3.04
CA ASN A 408 -4.58 -16.00 -3.72
C ASN A 408 -3.72 -17.11 -3.09
N GLU A 409 -2.72 -17.56 -3.81
CA GLU A 409 -1.77 -18.66 -3.60
C GLU A 409 -1.20 -18.84 -2.17
N PHE A 410 -1.38 -17.88 -1.29
CA PHE A 410 -0.78 -17.86 0.06
C PHE A 410 -1.87 -17.81 1.11
N MET A 411 -2.56 -18.94 1.29
CA MET A 411 -3.60 -19.07 2.33
C MET A 411 -2.96 -19.20 3.72
N ASP A 412 -2.52 -18.10 4.27
CA ASP A 412 -2.07 -17.99 5.66
C ASP A 412 -3.18 -17.49 6.60
N PHE A 413 -4.38 -17.26 6.06
CA PHE A 413 -5.57 -17.00 6.87
C PHE A 413 -6.84 -17.61 6.25
N VAL A 414 -7.82 -17.88 7.11
CA VAL A 414 -9.13 -18.45 6.76
C VAL A 414 -10.23 -17.56 7.35
N LEU A 415 -11.25 -17.29 6.53
CA LEU A 415 -12.48 -16.62 6.99
C LEU A 415 -13.43 -17.64 7.61
N VAL A 416 -13.85 -17.39 8.85
CA VAL A 416 -14.76 -18.26 9.62
C VAL A 416 -16.11 -17.55 9.76
N ASP A 417 -17.17 -18.12 9.19
CA ASP A 417 -18.55 -17.62 9.37
C ASP A 417 -19.25 -18.41 10.49
N ALA A 418 -18.91 -18.09 11.72
CA ALA A 418 -19.47 -18.74 12.91
C ALA A 418 -19.67 -17.72 14.06
N PRO A 419 -20.47 -18.03 15.09
CA PRO A 419 -20.62 -17.16 16.26
C PRO A 419 -19.30 -16.86 16.96
N THR A 420 -18.40 -17.83 17.01
CA THR A 420 -17.05 -17.74 17.58
C THR A 420 -16.05 -18.53 16.72
N ILE A 421 -14.76 -18.22 16.79
CA ILE A 421 -13.71 -19.06 16.25
C ILE A 421 -13.61 -20.29 17.15
N ASP A 422 -13.84 -21.49 16.59
CA ASP A 422 -13.73 -22.73 17.33
C ASP A 422 -12.26 -23.00 17.69
N PRO A 423 -11.92 -23.21 19.00
CA PRO A 423 -10.56 -23.57 19.41
C PRO A 423 -10.02 -24.86 18.76
N GLU A 424 -10.92 -25.74 18.32
CA GLU A 424 -10.56 -26.98 17.62
C GLU A 424 -9.81 -26.68 16.31
N LEU A 425 -10.11 -25.59 15.62
CA LEU A 425 -9.39 -25.19 14.41
C LEU A 425 -7.89 -25.01 14.66
N CYS A 426 -7.53 -24.37 15.78
CA CYS A 426 -6.13 -24.18 16.16
C CYS A 426 -5.47 -25.49 16.58
N ALA A 427 -6.16 -26.29 17.43
CA ALA A 427 -5.64 -27.56 17.92
C ALA A 427 -5.44 -28.56 16.77
N LYS A 428 -6.42 -28.67 15.87
CA LYS A 428 -6.35 -29.52 14.68
C LYS A 428 -5.21 -29.09 13.75
N TYR A 429 -5.08 -27.80 13.47
CA TYR A 429 -3.99 -27.30 12.63
C TYR A 429 -2.60 -27.67 13.17
N ILE A 430 -2.41 -27.58 14.47
CA ILE A 430 -1.16 -28.03 15.11
C ILE A 430 -1.01 -29.52 15.00
N TYR A 431 -2.07 -30.29 15.28
CA TYR A 431 -2.07 -31.75 15.22
C TYR A 431 -1.78 -32.29 13.80
N ASP A 432 -2.31 -31.67 12.78
CA ASP A 432 -2.08 -32.05 11.37
C ASP A 432 -0.59 -31.92 10.94
N HIS A 433 0.26 -31.30 11.80
CA HIS A 433 1.69 -31.11 11.55
C HIS A 433 2.60 -31.89 12.52
N VAL A 434 2.06 -32.68 13.47
CA VAL A 434 2.91 -33.41 14.43
C VAL A 434 3.76 -34.51 13.79
N ASP A 435 3.29 -35.06 12.66
CA ASP A 435 4.04 -36.06 11.90
C ASP A 435 5.09 -35.40 10.98
N GLN A 436 4.96 -34.11 10.72
CA GLN A 436 5.88 -33.35 9.87
C GLN A 436 7.01 -32.70 10.67
N TYR A 437 6.72 -32.20 11.89
CA TYR A 437 7.66 -31.44 12.70
C TYR A 437 7.80 -32.01 14.11
N GLN A 438 9.01 -31.88 14.67
CA GLN A 438 9.22 -32.23 16.08
C GLN A 438 8.77 -31.06 16.99
N ILE A 439 7.49 -31.03 17.36
CA ILE A 439 6.92 -29.95 18.19
C ILE A 439 7.40 -30.13 19.64
N VAL A 440 8.34 -29.27 20.04
CA VAL A 440 8.92 -29.34 21.42
C VAL A 440 8.08 -28.59 22.43
N LYS A 441 7.37 -27.54 22.03
CA LYS A 441 6.50 -26.80 22.93
C LYS A 441 5.46 -25.99 22.14
N ILE A 442 4.25 -25.90 22.69
CA ILE A 442 3.18 -24.98 22.28
C ILE A 442 3.07 -23.90 23.35
N VAL A 443 3.24 -22.63 23.00
CA VAL A 443 3.27 -21.52 23.96
C VAL A 443 2.11 -20.57 23.74
N MET A 444 1.38 -20.22 24.81
CA MET A 444 0.27 -19.30 24.74
C MET A 444 0.08 -18.50 26.04
N ASP A 445 -0.70 -17.41 25.97
CA ASP A 445 -1.12 -16.65 27.14
C ASP A 445 -2.10 -17.47 28.00
N ASN A 446 -1.88 -17.48 29.30
CA ASN A 446 -2.74 -18.16 30.27
C ASN A 446 -4.19 -17.62 30.28
N TYR A 447 -4.39 -16.35 30.01
CA TYR A 447 -5.70 -15.69 30.08
C TYR A 447 -6.78 -16.40 29.27
N LYS A 448 -6.43 -16.89 28.07
CA LYS A 448 -7.37 -17.54 27.14
C LYS A 448 -7.32 -19.07 27.15
N PHE A 449 -6.41 -19.66 27.91
CA PHE A 449 -6.23 -21.11 27.94
C PHE A 449 -7.50 -21.88 28.33
N ARG A 450 -8.31 -21.33 29.24
CA ARG A 450 -9.58 -21.96 29.64
C ARG A 450 -10.54 -22.20 28.48
N LEU A 451 -10.47 -21.38 27.45
CA LEU A 451 -11.32 -21.48 26.23
C LEU A 451 -10.83 -22.59 25.29
N VAL A 452 -9.52 -22.82 25.23
CA VAL A 452 -8.90 -23.75 24.26
C VAL A 452 -8.57 -25.10 24.88
N ARG A 453 -8.56 -25.22 26.22
CA ARG A 453 -8.07 -26.37 26.97
C ARG A 453 -8.68 -27.70 26.51
N GLN A 454 -10.00 -27.75 26.43
CA GLN A 454 -10.72 -28.99 26.08
C GLN A 454 -10.37 -29.44 24.65
N ALA A 455 -10.27 -28.51 23.72
CA ALA A 455 -9.91 -28.81 22.33
C ALA A 455 -8.47 -29.36 22.27
N PHE A 456 -7.52 -28.74 22.97
CA PHE A 456 -6.12 -29.19 22.98
C PHE A 456 -5.95 -30.56 23.65
N GLU A 457 -6.62 -30.80 24.79
CA GLU A 457 -6.61 -32.09 25.47
C GLU A 457 -7.22 -33.20 24.58
N ALA A 458 -8.24 -32.90 23.76
CA ALA A 458 -8.83 -33.86 22.82
C ALA A 458 -7.86 -34.34 21.74
N TYR A 459 -6.88 -33.51 21.36
CA TYR A 459 -5.78 -33.86 20.45
C TYR A 459 -4.51 -34.35 21.20
N GLY A 460 -4.59 -34.62 22.51
CA GLY A 460 -3.49 -35.17 23.31
C GLY A 460 -2.47 -34.12 23.78
N PHE A 461 -2.69 -32.84 23.54
CA PHE A 461 -1.80 -31.77 24.01
C PHE A 461 -2.05 -31.44 25.46
N THR A 462 -1.23 -32.00 26.35
CA THR A 462 -1.35 -31.79 27.81
C THR A 462 -0.56 -30.57 28.28
N VAL A 463 -0.99 -30.00 29.40
CA VAL A 463 -0.36 -28.79 29.97
C VAL A 463 0.89 -29.15 30.75
N GLU A 464 1.94 -28.33 30.55
CA GLU A 464 3.14 -28.34 31.39
C GLU A 464 2.80 -27.88 32.80
N SER A 465 3.18 -28.68 33.80
CA SER A 465 2.95 -28.37 35.20
C SER A 465 4.00 -29.05 36.06
N LYS A 466 3.98 -28.80 37.39
CA LYS A 466 4.86 -29.51 38.31
C LYS A 466 4.62 -31.02 38.29
N GLN A 467 3.39 -31.47 38.05
CA GLN A 467 3.02 -32.88 37.95
C GLN A 467 3.28 -33.47 36.56
N ASN A 468 3.29 -32.61 35.51
CA ASN A 468 3.56 -33.00 34.14
C ASN A 468 4.58 -32.03 33.50
N PRO A 469 5.86 -32.16 33.81
CA PRO A 469 6.90 -31.26 33.29
C PRO A 469 7.14 -31.42 31.80
N TYR A 470 6.68 -32.51 31.19
CA TYR A 470 6.81 -32.80 29.75
C TYR A 470 5.55 -32.42 28.95
N GLY A 471 4.57 -31.77 29.59
CA GLY A 471 3.36 -31.30 28.87
C GLY A 471 3.72 -30.44 27.67
N ALA A 472 3.02 -30.68 26.56
CA ALA A 472 3.27 -29.99 25.31
C ALA A 472 2.95 -28.49 25.38
N VAL A 473 1.95 -28.10 26.19
CA VAL A 473 1.44 -26.72 26.26
C VAL A 473 2.05 -25.99 27.47
N ARG A 474 2.80 -24.93 27.17
CA ARG A 474 3.34 -23.98 28.17
C ARG A 474 2.47 -22.72 28.19
N MET A 475 1.97 -22.40 29.38
CA MET A 475 1.21 -21.19 29.62
C MET A 475 2.09 -20.07 30.17
N ILE A 476 2.00 -18.89 29.58
CA ILE A 476 2.67 -17.70 30.10
C ILE A 476 1.80 -17.10 31.21
N HIS A 477 2.17 -17.30 32.47
CA HIS A 477 1.43 -16.81 33.63
C HIS A 477 1.67 -15.33 33.92
N ASN A 478 2.88 -14.84 33.67
CA ASN A 478 3.24 -13.42 33.79
C ASN A 478 3.66 -12.89 32.43
N TYR A 479 2.67 -12.64 31.58
CA TYR A 479 2.88 -12.22 30.20
C TYR A 479 3.77 -10.98 30.07
N PRO A 480 3.56 -9.88 30.84
CA PRO A 480 4.42 -8.70 30.74
C PRO A 480 5.90 -8.98 31.04
N SER A 481 6.19 -9.76 32.06
CA SER A 481 7.58 -10.09 32.45
C SER A 481 8.26 -10.96 31.40
N VAL A 482 7.57 -11.98 30.88
CA VAL A 482 8.11 -12.87 29.85
C VAL A 482 8.34 -12.10 28.56
N MET A 483 7.41 -11.23 28.16
CA MET A 483 7.58 -10.40 26.98
C MET A 483 8.71 -9.40 27.14
N ALA A 484 8.88 -8.77 28.28
CA ALA A 484 10.00 -7.86 28.54
C ALA A 484 11.37 -8.52 28.30
N MET A 485 11.50 -9.82 28.58
CA MET A 485 12.72 -10.61 28.30
C MET A 485 12.81 -11.07 26.83
N THR A 486 11.67 -11.32 26.17
CA THR A 486 11.61 -11.88 24.82
C THR A 486 11.74 -10.80 23.74
N ILE A 487 11.18 -9.61 23.98
CA ILE A 487 11.13 -8.52 22.99
C ILE A 487 12.51 -8.12 22.48
N PRO A 488 13.56 -7.95 23.32
CA PRO A 488 14.89 -7.60 22.82
C PRO A 488 15.46 -8.59 21.79
N SER A 489 15.21 -9.89 21.97
CA SER A 489 15.62 -10.92 21.01
C SER A 489 14.85 -10.79 19.69
N ILE A 490 13.53 -10.58 19.74
CA ILE A 490 12.71 -10.36 18.55
C ILE A 490 13.18 -9.12 17.78
N LEU A 491 13.42 -8.01 18.47
CA LEU A 491 13.91 -6.77 17.86
C LEU A 491 15.28 -6.98 17.20
N PHE A 492 16.18 -7.71 17.87
CA PHE A 492 17.48 -8.07 17.30
C PHE A 492 17.33 -8.84 16.00
N TYR A 493 16.52 -9.91 15.98
CA TYR A 493 16.31 -10.71 14.78
C TYR A 493 15.64 -9.93 13.64
N LEU A 494 14.72 -9.03 13.94
CA LEU A 494 14.10 -8.15 12.94
C LEU A 494 15.10 -7.14 12.37
N GLN A 495 15.87 -6.47 13.24
CA GLN A 495 16.83 -5.44 12.85
C GLN A 495 17.96 -6.02 12.01
N GLU A 496 18.43 -7.21 12.34
CA GLU A 496 19.47 -7.95 11.62
C GLU A 496 18.95 -8.71 10.39
N GLU A 497 17.66 -8.55 10.02
CA GLU A 497 17.00 -9.27 8.93
C GLU A 497 17.11 -10.80 9.02
N LYS A 498 17.17 -11.30 10.25
CA LYS A 498 17.32 -12.73 10.57
C LYS A 498 16.00 -13.47 10.78
N ILE A 499 14.87 -12.85 10.46
CA ILE A 499 13.57 -13.52 10.38
C ILE A 499 13.19 -13.74 8.93
N VAL A 500 12.84 -14.99 8.60
CA VAL A 500 12.26 -15.37 7.31
C VAL A 500 10.88 -15.94 7.56
N ALA A 501 9.87 -15.27 7.05
CA ALA A 501 8.51 -15.79 7.10
C ALA A 501 8.13 -16.42 5.74
N GLU A 502 7.32 -17.46 5.77
CA GLU A 502 6.62 -17.88 4.57
C GLU A 502 5.86 -16.69 4.00
N LYS A 503 5.85 -16.54 2.67
CA LYS A 503 5.29 -15.34 2.01
C LYS A 503 3.86 -15.07 2.49
N SER A 504 3.64 -13.91 3.09
CA SER A 504 2.38 -13.55 3.73
C SER A 504 2.24 -12.03 3.86
N ALA A 505 1.19 -11.49 3.27
CA ALA A 505 0.78 -10.10 3.50
C ALA A 505 0.21 -9.91 4.92
N MET A 506 -0.53 -10.90 5.44
CA MET A 506 -1.08 -10.89 6.80
C MET A 506 0.02 -10.80 7.86
N TRP A 507 1.14 -11.50 7.68
CA TRP A 507 2.30 -11.44 8.56
C TRP A 507 2.91 -10.03 8.60
N ARG A 508 3.21 -9.45 7.42
CA ARG A 508 3.78 -8.10 7.35
C ARG A 508 2.82 -7.06 7.90
N TRP A 509 1.54 -7.18 7.59
CA TRP A 509 0.51 -6.31 8.13
C TRP A 509 0.42 -6.39 9.65
N ALA A 510 0.52 -7.58 10.24
CA ALA A 510 0.51 -7.78 11.68
C ALA A 510 1.71 -7.13 12.38
N ILE A 511 2.93 -7.22 11.81
CA ILE A 511 4.10 -6.51 12.32
C ILE A 511 3.86 -4.99 12.28
N ASN A 512 3.38 -4.48 11.13
CA ASN A 512 3.10 -3.06 10.92
C ASN A 512 2.00 -2.50 11.86
N ASN A 513 1.17 -3.38 12.43
CA ASN A 513 0.10 -3.02 13.38
C ASN A 513 0.53 -3.15 14.83
N THR A 514 1.73 -3.64 15.07
CA THR A 514 2.27 -3.78 16.42
C THR A 514 3.08 -2.56 16.78
N GLY A 515 2.75 -1.95 17.90
CA GLY A 515 3.53 -0.89 18.52
C GLY A 515 4.43 -1.43 19.61
N LEU A 516 5.58 -0.78 19.81
CA LEU A 516 6.50 -1.01 20.92
C LEU A 516 6.37 0.16 21.91
N LYS A 517 6.18 -0.18 23.17
CA LYS A 517 6.20 0.78 24.28
C LYS A 517 7.33 0.42 25.23
N VAL A 518 8.14 1.42 25.59
CA VAL A 518 9.15 1.30 26.64
C VAL A 518 8.60 2.00 27.87
N GLY A 519 8.47 1.25 28.97
CA GLY A 519 8.03 1.81 30.26
C GLY A 519 9.13 2.65 30.93
N ALA A 520 8.75 3.43 31.94
CA ALA A 520 9.71 4.23 32.72
C ALA A 520 10.76 3.38 33.46
N ASP A 521 10.46 2.12 33.69
CA ASP A 521 11.33 1.09 34.27
C ASP A 521 12.23 0.38 33.24
N GLY A 522 12.17 0.80 31.96
CA GLY A 522 12.89 0.18 30.85
C GLY A 522 12.25 -1.10 30.30
N ASN A 523 11.16 -1.58 30.89
CA ASN A 523 10.46 -2.77 30.38
C ASN A 523 9.76 -2.47 29.06
N MET A 524 9.89 -3.39 28.11
CA MET A 524 9.29 -3.30 26.78
C MET A 524 7.99 -4.09 26.72
N SER A 525 7.01 -3.57 25.99
CA SER A 525 5.76 -4.25 25.71
C SER A 525 5.26 -3.97 24.30
N PHE A 526 4.68 -4.98 23.65
CA PHE A 526 3.96 -4.82 22.41
C PHE A 526 2.50 -4.42 22.66
N PHE A 527 1.94 -3.58 21.76
CA PHE A 527 0.54 -3.20 21.80
C PHE A 527 -0.04 -3.09 20.39
N LYS A 528 -1.37 -3.13 20.26
CA LYS A 528 -2.08 -2.88 19.00
C LYS A 528 -2.19 -1.38 18.77
N ILE A 529 -1.68 -0.87 17.63
CA ILE A 529 -1.69 0.57 17.31
C ILE A 529 -3.14 1.10 17.22
N GLU A 530 -4.02 0.36 16.54
CA GLU A 530 -5.46 0.65 16.47
C GLU A 530 -6.25 -0.63 16.81
N PRO A 531 -6.55 -0.93 18.07
CA PRO A 531 -7.04 -2.24 18.51
C PRO A 531 -8.31 -2.74 17.81
N ARG A 532 -9.18 -1.84 17.34
CA ARG A 532 -10.41 -2.19 16.61
C ARG A 532 -10.17 -2.47 15.15
N LEU A 533 -9.28 -1.71 14.50
CA LEU A 533 -9.13 -1.62 13.06
C LEU A 533 -7.93 -2.40 12.52
N ARG A 534 -6.87 -2.51 13.34
CA ARG A 534 -5.59 -3.15 12.97
C ARG A 534 -5.26 -4.24 13.98
N LYS A 535 -5.22 -5.46 13.48
CA LYS A 535 -4.94 -6.65 14.30
C LYS A 535 -3.49 -7.06 14.16
N ASN A 536 -2.92 -7.62 15.23
CA ASN A 536 -1.53 -8.08 15.26
C ASN A 536 -1.36 -9.50 15.79
N ASP A 537 -2.45 -10.24 15.88
CA ASP A 537 -2.51 -11.57 16.50
C ASP A 537 -1.49 -12.56 15.85
N PRO A 538 -1.21 -12.57 14.53
CA PRO A 538 -0.12 -13.38 13.96
C PRO A 538 1.25 -13.06 14.55
N PHE A 539 1.55 -11.79 14.76
CA PHE A 539 2.82 -11.39 15.37
C PHE A 539 2.86 -11.67 16.87
N MET A 540 1.73 -11.55 17.57
CA MET A 540 1.63 -11.90 19.00
C MET A 540 1.77 -13.42 19.23
N ALA A 541 1.20 -14.24 18.33
CA ALA A 541 1.43 -15.69 18.34
C ALA A 541 2.93 -16.01 18.18
N PHE A 542 3.59 -15.38 17.20
CA PHE A 542 5.03 -15.50 17.01
C PHE A 542 5.80 -15.08 18.27
N ALA A 543 5.47 -13.94 18.88
CA ALA A 543 6.13 -13.44 20.08
C ALA A 543 5.95 -14.40 21.27
N ALA A 544 4.78 -15.00 21.42
CA ALA A 544 4.56 -16.03 22.43
C ALA A 544 5.49 -17.23 22.23
N GLY A 545 5.59 -17.75 21.01
CA GLY A 545 6.49 -18.86 20.69
C GLY A 545 7.97 -18.53 20.89
N MET A 546 8.39 -17.32 20.51
CA MET A 546 9.77 -16.84 20.69
C MET A 546 10.21 -16.83 22.17
N SER A 547 9.29 -16.79 23.12
CA SER A 547 9.62 -16.92 24.54
C SER A 547 10.21 -18.29 24.92
N ALA A 548 10.11 -19.29 24.04
CA ALA A 548 10.70 -20.60 24.19
C ALA A 548 11.76 -20.92 23.11
N GLU A 549 12.26 -19.88 22.39
CA GLU A 549 13.24 -20.01 21.30
C GLU A 549 14.47 -20.85 21.70
N GLN A 550 14.94 -20.75 22.95
CA GLN A 550 16.09 -21.52 23.44
C GLN A 550 15.89 -23.04 23.33
N LEU A 551 14.65 -23.55 23.25
CA LEU A 551 14.39 -24.98 23.07
C LEU A 551 14.75 -25.47 21.64
N LEU A 552 14.89 -24.57 20.69
CA LEU A 552 15.30 -24.89 19.32
C LEU A 552 16.81 -25.13 19.18
N ASP A 553 17.59 -24.73 20.19
CA ASP A 553 19.06 -24.95 20.22
C ASP A 553 19.44 -26.28 20.87
N VAL A 554 18.49 -26.95 21.53
CA VAL A 554 18.75 -28.17 22.27
C VAL A 554 18.61 -29.37 21.33
N ARG A 555 19.70 -29.80 20.69
CA ARG A 555 19.78 -31.17 20.18
C ARG A 555 19.88 -32.09 21.37
N THR A 556 18.77 -32.69 21.77
CA THR A 556 18.75 -33.71 22.82
C THR A 556 19.51 -34.92 22.28
N ILE A 557 20.76 -35.07 22.66
CA ILE A 557 21.49 -36.31 22.44
C ILE A 557 20.87 -37.29 23.44
N TYR A 558 20.02 -38.19 23.00
CA TYR A 558 19.66 -39.37 23.74
C TYR A 558 20.91 -40.26 23.76
N ILE A 559 21.56 -40.34 24.94
CA ILE A 559 22.61 -41.32 25.24
C ILE A 559 21.93 -42.60 25.68
#